data_353cc43a362a5e9f20abe779371e6bd5
#
_entry.id   353cc43a362a5e9f20abe779371e6bd5
#
_cell.length_a   1.000
_cell.length_b   1.000
_cell.length_c   1.000
_cell.angle_alpha   90.00
_cell.angle_beta   90.00
_cell.angle_gamma   90.00
#
_symmetry.space_group_name_H-M   'P 1'
#
loop_
_entity.id
_entity.type
_entity.pdbx_description
1 polymer ?
#
loop_
_entity_poly.entity_id
_entity_poly.type
_entity_poly.pdbx_seq_one_letter_code
_entity_poly.pdbx_strand_id
1 'polypeptide(L)'
;MRKVTIQMIAERAGVSRGTVDRVLHDRPSVTPEIRERVKRLAKQLGYGEPDDGTPRMRARIGVFLPGSDWFSADLKREWLNGVHDAQKIIEPLGYEVGVIECETDLPNELDEQLERFRSDGIDGAVISARNTPAAQRIIRRLTEQHIPVITFSSDLPESGRTCFIGEDPYRSGRVAADLITKYIR
;
A
#
# COMPACT_ATOMS: atom_id res chain seq x y z
N MET A 1 -0.73 15.05 14.97
CA MET A 1 -0.20 15.05 13.58
C MET A 1 0.74 16.23 13.39
N ARG A 2 1.82 16.06 12.64
CA ARG A 2 2.78 17.15 12.40
C ARG A 2 2.20 18.04 11.29
N LYS A 3 1.76 19.26 11.64
CA LYS A 3 1.23 20.24 10.70
C LYS A 3 2.26 20.49 9.58
N VAL A 4 1.83 20.41 8.32
CA VAL A 4 2.71 20.69 7.17
C VAL A 4 3.15 22.15 7.22
N THR A 5 4.43 22.38 7.05
CA THR A 5 5.02 23.73 7.15
C THR A 5 5.62 24.18 5.82
N ILE A 6 5.71 25.49 5.63
CA ILE A 6 6.39 26.09 4.47
C ILE A 6 7.83 25.55 4.34
N GLN A 7 8.47 25.27 5.47
CA GLN A 7 9.82 24.69 5.49
C GLN A 7 9.86 23.30 4.83
N MET A 8 8.90 22.42 5.14
CA MET A 8 8.84 21.07 4.54
C MET A 8 8.60 21.12 3.03
N ILE A 9 7.78 22.08 2.58
CA ILE A 9 7.54 22.28 1.13
C ILE A 9 8.82 22.79 0.47
N ALA A 10 9.52 23.75 1.07
CA ALA A 10 10.76 24.33 0.56
C ALA A 10 11.85 23.26 0.38
N GLU A 11 12.04 22.41 1.38
CA GLU A 11 13.01 21.29 1.33
C GLU A 11 12.68 20.30 0.21
N ARG A 12 11.43 19.90 0.07
CA ARG A 12 11.01 18.97 -0.99
C ARG A 12 11.01 19.58 -2.38
N ALA A 13 10.71 20.86 -2.48
CA ALA A 13 10.72 21.58 -3.75
C ALA A 13 12.14 22.00 -4.19
N GLY A 14 13.14 21.92 -3.30
CA GLY A 14 14.49 22.39 -3.57
C GLY A 14 14.57 23.91 -3.79
N VAL A 15 13.75 24.67 -3.04
CA VAL A 15 13.69 26.15 -3.13
C VAL A 15 13.72 26.79 -1.75
N SER A 16 13.91 28.12 -1.68
CA SER A 16 13.88 28.83 -0.41
C SER A 16 12.46 28.94 0.16
N ARG A 17 12.34 29.10 1.49
CA ARG A 17 11.05 29.39 2.17
C ARG A 17 10.35 30.61 1.57
N GLY A 18 11.13 31.68 1.25
CA GLY A 18 10.59 32.88 0.63
C GLY A 18 10.04 32.64 -0.77
N THR A 19 10.59 31.67 -1.53
CA THR A 19 10.05 31.27 -2.83
C THR A 19 8.72 30.57 -2.66
N VAL A 20 8.62 29.65 -1.68
CA VAL A 20 7.34 28.98 -1.36
C VAL A 20 6.29 29.96 -0.92
N ASP A 21 6.63 30.92 -0.05
CA ASP A 21 5.71 31.98 0.42
C ASP A 21 5.17 32.82 -0.74
N ARG A 22 6.05 33.24 -1.68
CA ARG A 22 5.63 33.97 -2.89
C ARG A 22 4.67 33.18 -3.76
N VAL A 23 4.92 31.88 -3.92
CA VAL A 23 4.05 31.01 -4.71
C VAL A 23 2.68 30.84 -4.07
N LEU A 24 2.66 30.58 -2.77
CA LEU A 24 1.40 30.33 -2.01
C LEU A 24 0.52 31.58 -1.93
N HIS A 25 1.10 32.78 -2.01
CA HIS A 25 0.39 34.06 -2.00
C HIS A 25 0.33 34.70 -3.41
N ASP A 26 0.56 33.94 -4.46
CA ASP A 26 0.54 34.34 -5.87
C ASP A 26 1.34 35.61 -6.19
N ARG A 27 2.42 35.88 -5.42
CA ARG A 27 3.31 37.01 -5.63
C ARG A 27 4.16 36.83 -6.90
N PRO A 28 4.52 37.95 -7.59
CA PRO A 28 5.38 37.90 -8.76
C PRO A 28 6.82 37.43 -8.42
N SER A 29 7.65 37.28 -9.45
CA SER A 29 9.06 36.93 -9.36
C SER A 29 9.38 35.45 -9.05
N VAL A 30 8.51 34.54 -9.50
CA VAL A 30 8.77 33.09 -9.50
C VAL A 30 8.44 32.53 -10.88
N THR A 31 9.33 31.71 -11.43
CA THR A 31 9.13 31.11 -12.75
C THR A 31 7.91 30.15 -12.76
N PRO A 32 7.23 30.01 -13.91
CA PRO A 32 6.06 29.12 -14.01
C PRO A 32 6.36 27.69 -13.55
N GLU A 33 7.53 27.16 -13.89
CA GLU A 33 7.93 25.78 -13.55
C GLU A 33 8.06 25.58 -12.02
N ILE A 34 8.67 26.56 -11.35
CA ILE A 34 8.81 26.53 -9.89
C ILE A 34 7.44 26.69 -9.23
N ARG A 35 6.60 27.58 -9.77
CA ARG A 35 5.23 27.81 -9.28
C ARG A 35 4.41 26.55 -9.33
N GLU A 36 4.39 25.86 -10.46
CA GLU A 36 3.67 24.60 -10.64
C GLU A 36 4.19 23.50 -9.70
N ARG A 37 5.52 23.38 -9.59
CA ARG A 37 6.15 22.39 -8.71
C ARG A 37 5.78 22.62 -7.25
N VAL A 38 5.85 23.85 -6.76
CA VAL A 38 5.52 24.20 -5.39
C VAL A 38 4.02 24.00 -5.10
N LYS A 39 3.14 24.45 -6.01
CA LYS A 39 1.67 24.27 -5.86
C LYS A 39 1.30 22.79 -5.82
N ARG A 40 1.89 21.97 -6.67
CA ARG A 40 1.68 20.51 -6.66
C ARG A 40 2.12 19.87 -5.35
N LEU A 41 3.32 20.20 -4.87
CA LEU A 41 3.84 19.69 -3.60
C LEU A 41 3.03 20.18 -2.40
N ALA A 42 2.61 21.43 -2.38
CA ALA A 42 1.74 21.98 -1.33
C ALA A 42 0.42 21.21 -1.27
N LYS A 43 -0.19 20.94 -2.42
CA LYS A 43 -1.41 20.14 -2.54
C LYS A 43 -1.20 18.68 -2.08
N GLN A 44 -0.13 18.03 -2.53
CA GLN A 44 0.21 16.66 -2.13
C GLN A 44 0.48 16.53 -0.62
N LEU A 45 1.01 17.57 -0.01
CA LEU A 45 1.29 17.60 1.42
C LEU A 45 0.10 18.10 2.26
N GLY A 46 -0.96 18.62 1.63
CA GLY A 46 -2.13 19.18 2.32
C GLY A 46 -1.86 20.51 3.01
N TYR A 47 -0.99 21.36 2.44
CA TYR A 47 -0.68 22.67 3.00
C TYR A 47 -1.74 23.72 2.63
N GLY A 48 -2.16 24.51 3.61
CA GLY A 48 -3.02 25.69 3.38
C GLY A 48 -4.51 25.38 3.24
N GLU A 49 -4.89 24.14 3.42
CA GLU A 49 -6.29 23.78 3.40
C GLU A 49 -6.84 23.80 4.84
N PRO A 50 -8.06 24.35 5.08
CA PRO A 50 -8.64 24.39 6.41
C PRO A 50 -8.70 22.97 6.98
N ASP A 51 -8.32 22.81 8.23
CA ASP A 51 -8.56 21.59 9.00
C ASP A 51 -10.05 21.61 9.39
N ASP A 52 -10.90 21.26 8.42
CA ASP A 52 -12.35 21.19 8.61
C ASP A 52 -12.80 19.90 9.30
N GLY A 53 -11.82 19.11 9.77
CA GLY A 53 -12.08 17.83 10.43
C GLY A 53 -12.58 16.74 9.49
N THR A 54 -12.69 17.01 8.18
CA THR A 54 -13.05 15.97 7.21
C THR A 54 -11.84 15.11 6.87
N PRO A 55 -11.94 13.79 7.01
CA PRO A 55 -10.88 12.89 6.57
C PRO A 55 -10.66 13.03 5.05
N ARG A 56 -9.51 13.52 4.64
CA ARG A 56 -9.17 13.57 3.22
C ARG A 56 -8.57 12.23 2.83
N MET A 57 -8.96 11.73 1.67
CA MET A 57 -8.35 10.53 1.11
C MET A 57 -6.83 10.77 0.97
N ARG A 58 -6.06 10.04 1.77
CA ARG A 58 -4.59 10.13 1.82
C ARG A 58 -3.94 9.12 0.91
N ALA A 59 -4.50 7.92 0.89
CA ALA A 59 -4.05 6.84 0.05
C ALA A 59 -5.13 5.77 -0.08
N ARG A 60 -5.12 5.09 -1.21
CA ARG A 60 -5.95 3.93 -1.49
C ARG A 60 -5.11 2.67 -1.41
N ILE A 61 -5.49 1.76 -0.54
CA ILE A 61 -4.79 0.49 -0.30
C ILE A 61 -5.61 -0.64 -0.89
N GLY A 62 -5.01 -1.44 -1.75
CA GLY A 62 -5.60 -2.63 -2.31
C GLY A 62 -5.22 -3.88 -1.54
N VAL A 63 -6.20 -4.68 -1.17
CA VAL A 63 -6.00 -5.98 -0.55
C VAL A 63 -6.47 -7.06 -1.51
N PHE A 64 -5.55 -7.90 -1.96
CA PHE A 64 -5.79 -9.01 -2.87
C PHE A 64 -5.79 -10.32 -2.10
N LEU A 65 -6.93 -11.02 -2.12
CA LEU A 65 -7.09 -12.32 -1.51
C LEU A 65 -7.27 -13.39 -2.58
N PRO A 66 -6.62 -14.56 -2.46
CA PRO A 66 -6.81 -15.65 -3.39
C PRO A 66 -8.21 -16.26 -3.28
N GLY A 67 -8.65 -16.91 -4.34
CA GLY A 67 -9.90 -17.64 -4.40
C GLY A 67 -9.98 -18.77 -3.38
N SER A 68 -11.22 -19.29 -3.21
CA SER A 68 -11.55 -20.32 -2.22
C SER A 68 -10.84 -21.66 -2.41
N ASP A 69 -10.29 -21.91 -3.60
CA ASP A 69 -9.70 -23.20 -3.93
C ASP A 69 -8.34 -23.45 -3.24
N TRP A 70 -7.76 -22.42 -2.68
CA TRP A 70 -6.43 -22.51 -2.07
C TRP A 70 -6.43 -22.44 -0.54
N PHE A 71 -7.43 -21.79 0.04
CA PHE A 71 -7.54 -21.66 1.50
C PHE A 71 -8.91 -22.13 1.99
N SER A 72 -8.95 -22.57 3.24
CA SER A 72 -10.23 -22.85 3.86
C SER A 72 -11.08 -21.58 3.95
N ALA A 73 -12.38 -21.73 3.81
CA ALA A 73 -13.34 -20.63 3.96
C ALA A 73 -13.18 -19.94 5.34
N ASP A 74 -12.80 -20.70 6.36
CA ASP A 74 -12.56 -20.16 7.70
C ASP A 74 -11.35 -19.23 7.75
N LEU A 75 -10.23 -19.62 7.14
CA LEU A 75 -9.02 -18.77 7.09
C LEU A 75 -9.28 -17.49 6.31
N LYS A 76 -9.98 -17.59 5.19
CA LYS A 76 -10.36 -16.42 4.39
C LYS A 76 -11.24 -15.46 5.18
N ARG A 77 -12.21 -16.00 5.93
CA ARG A 77 -13.08 -15.21 6.80
C ARG A 77 -12.27 -14.45 7.87
N GLU A 78 -11.29 -15.10 8.50
CA GLU A 78 -10.42 -14.44 9.48
C GLU A 78 -9.57 -13.32 8.85
N TRP A 79 -9.06 -13.51 7.64
CA TRP A 79 -8.38 -12.43 6.93
C TRP A 79 -9.31 -11.25 6.64
N LEU A 80 -10.53 -11.50 6.17
CA LEU A 80 -11.52 -10.45 5.90
C LEU A 80 -11.90 -9.72 7.19
N ASN A 81 -12.07 -10.44 8.31
CA ASN A 81 -12.30 -9.85 9.62
C ASN A 81 -11.13 -8.89 10.01
N GLY A 82 -9.89 -9.35 9.84
CA GLY A 82 -8.71 -8.54 10.12
C GLY A 82 -8.63 -7.27 9.24
N VAL A 83 -8.94 -7.39 7.94
CA VAL A 83 -9.02 -6.24 7.03
C VAL A 83 -10.12 -5.28 7.47
N HIS A 84 -11.30 -5.79 7.81
CA HIS A 84 -12.42 -4.97 8.25
C HIS A 84 -12.12 -4.21 9.57
N ASP A 85 -11.44 -4.86 10.50
CA ASP A 85 -11.01 -4.19 11.72
C ASP A 85 -9.92 -3.12 11.46
N ALA A 86 -9.00 -3.40 10.55
CA ALA A 86 -8.03 -2.41 10.09
C ALA A 86 -8.71 -1.20 9.41
N GLN A 87 -9.72 -1.44 8.56
CA GLN A 87 -10.50 -0.37 7.92
C GLN A 87 -11.09 0.60 8.94
N LYS A 88 -11.73 0.09 10.00
CA LYS A 88 -12.30 0.93 11.07
C LYS A 88 -11.28 1.88 11.71
N ILE A 89 -10.02 1.47 11.74
CA ILE A 89 -8.93 2.24 12.35
C ILE A 89 -8.37 3.28 11.37
N ILE A 90 -8.21 2.91 10.09
CA ILE A 90 -7.46 3.76 9.14
C ILE A 90 -8.34 4.65 8.27
N GLU A 91 -9.60 4.26 7.99
CA GLU A 91 -10.54 5.10 7.24
C GLU A 91 -10.78 6.48 7.87
N PRO A 92 -10.97 6.59 9.20
CA PRO A 92 -11.07 7.90 9.85
C PRO A 92 -9.82 8.76 9.70
N LEU A 93 -8.68 8.15 9.35
CA LEU A 93 -7.43 8.84 9.07
C LEU A 93 -7.30 9.26 7.59
N GLY A 94 -8.30 8.97 6.76
CA GLY A 94 -8.35 9.31 5.34
C GLY A 94 -7.73 8.24 4.42
N TYR A 95 -7.61 7.00 4.85
CA TYR A 95 -7.19 5.88 4.00
C TYR A 95 -8.41 5.10 3.53
N GLU A 96 -8.45 4.77 2.24
CA GLU A 96 -9.44 3.89 1.66
C GLU A 96 -8.84 2.49 1.48
N VAL A 97 -9.61 1.45 1.81
CA VAL A 97 -9.18 0.06 1.61
C VAL A 97 -10.16 -0.64 0.70
N GLY A 98 -9.69 -1.06 -0.46
CA GLY A 98 -10.43 -1.90 -1.39
C GLY A 98 -9.99 -3.36 -1.26
N VAL A 99 -10.95 -4.29 -1.12
CA VAL A 99 -10.68 -5.72 -1.11
C VAL A 99 -11.07 -6.32 -2.45
N ILE A 100 -10.16 -7.07 -3.05
CA ILE A 100 -10.41 -7.85 -4.27
C ILE A 100 -10.21 -9.33 -3.93
N GLU A 101 -11.26 -10.08 -4.14
CA GLU A 101 -11.24 -11.52 -4.02
C GLU A 101 -11.09 -12.10 -5.44
N CYS A 102 -9.95 -12.77 -5.69
CA CYS A 102 -9.74 -13.48 -6.93
C CYS A 102 -10.51 -14.80 -6.86
N GLU A 103 -11.47 -15.00 -7.76
CA GLU A 103 -12.27 -16.24 -7.79
C GLU A 103 -11.47 -17.45 -8.26
N THR A 104 -10.43 -17.21 -9.04
CA THR A 104 -9.55 -18.28 -9.53
C THR A 104 -8.08 -17.89 -9.47
N ASP A 105 -7.20 -18.91 -9.41
CA ASP A 105 -5.74 -18.74 -9.53
C ASP A 105 -5.28 -18.62 -10.98
N LEU A 106 -6.18 -18.42 -11.94
CA LEU A 106 -5.81 -18.32 -13.34
C LEU A 106 -5.02 -17.04 -13.59
N PRO A 107 -3.82 -17.13 -14.17
CA PRO A 107 -2.94 -15.99 -14.37
C PRO A 107 -3.60 -14.82 -15.10
N ASN A 108 -4.51 -15.08 -16.02
CA ASN A 108 -5.18 -14.04 -16.81
C ASN A 108 -6.20 -13.26 -15.98
N GLU A 109 -6.95 -13.90 -15.11
CA GLU A 109 -7.92 -13.22 -14.24
C GLU A 109 -7.24 -12.36 -13.19
N LEU A 110 -6.14 -12.84 -12.62
CA LEU A 110 -5.35 -12.05 -11.69
C LEU A 110 -4.77 -10.81 -12.36
N ASP A 111 -4.25 -10.95 -13.59
CA ASP A 111 -3.75 -9.82 -14.38
C ASP A 111 -4.88 -8.80 -14.69
N GLU A 112 -6.06 -9.25 -15.10
CA GLU A 112 -7.20 -8.37 -15.38
C GLU A 112 -7.72 -7.65 -14.16
N GLN A 113 -7.83 -8.35 -13.03
CA GLN A 113 -8.29 -7.74 -11.77
C GLN A 113 -7.30 -6.74 -11.22
N LEU A 114 -6.00 -7.02 -11.34
CA LEU A 114 -4.96 -6.09 -10.96
C LEU A 114 -4.89 -4.87 -11.87
N GLU A 115 -5.11 -5.04 -13.17
CA GLU A 115 -5.20 -3.91 -14.10
C GLU A 115 -6.42 -3.03 -13.79
N ARG A 116 -7.57 -3.61 -13.45
CA ARG A 116 -8.74 -2.85 -12.98
C ARG A 116 -8.42 -2.09 -11.71
N PHE A 117 -7.81 -2.75 -10.74
CA PHE A 117 -7.46 -2.14 -9.48
C PHE A 117 -6.41 -1.03 -9.63
N ARG A 118 -5.46 -1.20 -10.56
CA ARG A 118 -4.48 -0.18 -10.91
C ARG A 118 -5.11 1.03 -11.59
N SER A 119 -6.09 0.83 -12.49
CA SER A 119 -6.80 1.91 -13.18
C SER A 119 -7.60 2.80 -12.22
N ASP A 120 -8.03 2.23 -11.09
CA ASP A 120 -8.71 2.96 -10.03
C ASP A 120 -7.78 3.79 -9.14
N GLY A 121 -6.46 3.69 -9.36
CA GLY A 121 -5.42 4.45 -8.65
C GLY A 121 -5.19 3.96 -7.23
N ILE A 122 -4.26 3.00 -7.05
CA ILE A 122 -3.82 2.55 -5.73
C ILE A 122 -2.48 3.15 -5.36
N ASP A 123 -2.28 3.41 -4.08
CA ASP A 123 -1.05 3.94 -3.50
C ASP A 123 -0.26 2.87 -2.74
N GLY A 124 -0.85 1.71 -2.49
CA GLY A 124 -0.22 0.55 -1.86
C GLY A 124 -1.02 -0.72 -2.06
N ALA A 125 -0.36 -1.88 -2.04
CA ALA A 125 -0.99 -3.17 -2.21
C ALA A 125 -0.58 -4.16 -1.10
N VAL A 126 -1.56 -4.94 -0.62
CA VAL A 126 -1.37 -6.10 0.24
C VAL A 126 -1.82 -7.31 -0.54
N ILE A 127 -0.95 -8.27 -0.77
CA ILE A 127 -1.19 -9.38 -1.70
C ILE A 127 -0.92 -10.71 -1.01
N SER A 128 -1.92 -11.60 -1.02
CA SER A 128 -1.70 -13.02 -0.77
C SER A 128 -1.90 -13.76 -2.09
N ALA A 129 -0.86 -14.43 -2.57
CA ALA A 129 -0.89 -15.16 -3.83
C ALA A 129 0.09 -16.33 -3.82
N ARG A 130 -0.12 -17.33 -4.67
CA ARG A 130 0.88 -18.36 -4.93
C ARG A 130 2.11 -17.74 -5.60
N ASN A 131 3.27 -18.27 -5.28
CA ASN A 131 4.52 -17.87 -5.94
C ASN A 131 4.55 -18.43 -7.38
N THR A 132 3.91 -17.71 -8.28
CA THR A 132 3.87 -18.00 -9.72
C THR A 132 4.58 -16.91 -10.51
N PRO A 133 5.08 -17.20 -11.74
CA PRO A 133 5.66 -16.16 -12.58
C PRO A 133 4.70 -15.00 -12.88
N ALA A 134 3.40 -15.25 -12.94
CA ALA A 134 2.38 -14.22 -13.11
C ALA A 134 2.33 -13.28 -11.90
N ALA A 135 2.16 -13.83 -10.70
CA ALA A 135 2.13 -13.04 -9.46
C ALA A 135 3.42 -12.22 -9.26
N GLN A 136 4.58 -12.81 -9.55
CA GLN A 136 5.86 -12.08 -9.49
C GLN A 136 5.92 -10.92 -10.48
N ARG A 137 5.46 -11.11 -11.73
CA ARG A 137 5.40 -10.02 -12.73
C ARG A 137 4.52 -8.87 -12.28
N ILE A 138 3.37 -9.17 -11.70
CA ILE A 138 2.42 -8.18 -11.21
C ILE A 138 3.03 -7.35 -10.09
N ILE A 139 3.60 -8.00 -9.07
CA ILE A 139 4.24 -7.30 -7.97
C ILE A 139 5.38 -6.43 -8.49
N ARG A 140 6.19 -6.93 -9.42
CA ARG A 140 7.27 -6.18 -10.04
C ARG A 140 6.77 -4.93 -10.77
N ARG A 141 5.69 -5.03 -11.53
CA ARG A 141 5.06 -3.87 -12.18
C ARG A 141 4.59 -2.82 -11.19
N LEU A 142 3.98 -3.22 -10.07
CA LEU A 142 3.55 -2.29 -9.03
C LEU A 142 4.74 -1.57 -8.40
N THR A 143 5.79 -2.30 -8.07
CA THR A 143 6.99 -1.72 -7.45
C THR A 143 7.78 -0.82 -8.41
N GLU A 144 7.82 -1.13 -9.71
CA GLU A 144 8.37 -0.26 -10.75
C GLU A 144 7.61 1.07 -10.86
N GLN A 145 6.33 1.07 -10.53
CA GLN A 145 5.49 2.28 -10.44
C GLN A 145 5.56 2.97 -9.08
N HIS A 146 6.50 2.55 -8.22
CA HIS A 146 6.67 3.05 -6.85
C HIS A 146 5.47 2.80 -5.92
N ILE A 147 4.64 1.81 -6.24
CA ILE A 147 3.57 1.33 -5.37
C ILE A 147 4.17 0.28 -4.43
N PRO A 148 4.22 0.53 -3.10
CA PRO A 148 4.72 -0.44 -2.15
C PRO A 148 3.81 -1.67 -2.10
N VAL A 149 4.42 -2.85 -2.10
CA VAL A 149 3.70 -4.12 -2.03
C VAL A 149 4.13 -4.90 -0.80
N ILE A 150 3.16 -5.27 0.00
CA ILE A 150 3.32 -6.20 1.13
C ILE A 150 2.74 -7.54 0.72
N THR A 151 3.52 -8.62 0.81
CA THR A 151 2.99 -9.96 0.69
C THR A 151 2.65 -10.52 2.07
N PHE A 152 1.59 -11.30 2.20
CA PHE A 152 1.22 -11.89 3.46
C PHE A 152 0.77 -13.35 3.30
N SER A 153 0.94 -14.13 4.35
CA SER A 153 0.67 -15.58 4.41
C SER A 153 1.57 -16.42 3.49
N SER A 154 1.67 -16.07 2.22
CA SER A 154 2.57 -16.69 1.25
C SER A 154 3.60 -15.68 0.78
N ASP A 155 4.87 -16.07 0.79
CA ASP A 155 5.95 -15.19 0.37
C ASP A 155 6.31 -15.33 -1.12
N LEU A 156 6.64 -14.19 -1.73
CA LEU A 156 7.13 -14.09 -3.11
C LEU A 156 8.49 -13.35 -3.11
N PRO A 157 9.58 -14.00 -2.68
CA PRO A 157 10.83 -13.31 -2.34
C PRO A 157 11.49 -12.59 -3.51
N GLU A 158 11.35 -13.08 -4.75
CA GLU A 158 12.00 -12.52 -5.95
C GLU A 158 11.12 -11.53 -6.71
N SER A 159 9.98 -11.16 -6.14
CA SER A 159 8.99 -10.29 -6.81
C SER A 159 9.30 -8.81 -6.74
N GLY A 160 10.24 -8.37 -5.90
CA GLY A 160 10.49 -6.97 -5.61
C GLY A 160 9.55 -6.36 -4.55
N ARG A 161 8.81 -7.19 -3.81
CA ARG A 161 7.95 -6.76 -2.69
C ARG A 161 8.70 -5.93 -1.66
N THR A 162 8.02 -5.02 -1.00
CA THR A 162 8.57 -4.17 0.06
C THR A 162 8.87 -4.97 1.32
N CYS A 163 7.91 -5.80 1.76
CA CYS A 163 8.11 -6.72 2.87
C CYS A 163 7.14 -7.91 2.80
N PHE A 164 7.38 -8.91 3.64
CA PHE A 164 6.53 -10.06 3.85
C PHE A 164 6.05 -10.11 5.30
N ILE A 165 4.77 -10.43 5.48
CA ILE A 165 4.15 -10.68 6.78
C ILE A 165 3.59 -12.09 6.76
N GLY A 166 4.15 -12.97 7.58
CA GLY A 166 3.73 -14.36 7.63
C GLY A 166 4.58 -15.21 8.52
N GLU A 167 4.21 -16.48 8.60
CA GLU A 167 4.94 -17.50 9.32
C GLU A 167 6.15 -17.96 8.49
N ASP A 168 7.22 -18.36 9.18
CA ASP A 168 8.35 -19.05 8.57
C ASP A 168 8.08 -20.58 8.65
N PRO A 169 7.68 -21.23 7.55
CA PRO A 169 7.30 -22.64 7.57
C PRO A 169 8.47 -23.56 7.95
N TYR A 170 9.69 -23.16 7.64
CA TYR A 170 10.87 -23.94 8.00
C TYR A 170 11.09 -23.95 9.52
N ARG A 171 10.96 -22.78 10.15
CA ARG A 171 11.05 -22.68 11.62
C ARG A 171 9.93 -23.41 12.31
N SER A 172 8.70 -23.27 11.81
CA SER A 172 7.53 -23.99 12.34
C SER A 172 7.69 -25.49 12.25
N GLY A 173 8.17 -26.01 11.13
CA GLY A 173 8.50 -27.43 10.97
C GLY A 173 9.56 -27.91 11.95
N ARG A 174 10.61 -27.13 12.17
CA ARG A 174 11.65 -27.46 13.17
C ARG A 174 11.10 -27.50 14.60
N VAL A 175 10.27 -26.51 14.96
CA VAL A 175 9.64 -26.48 16.29
C VAL A 175 8.71 -27.69 16.47
N ALA A 176 7.93 -28.05 15.45
CA ALA A 176 7.08 -29.24 15.50
C ALA A 176 7.91 -30.52 15.68
N ALA A 177 9.00 -30.67 14.95
CA ALA A 177 9.89 -31.83 15.09
C ALA A 177 10.54 -31.90 16.49
N ASP A 178 11.00 -30.77 17.03
CA ASP A 178 11.57 -30.71 18.38
C ASP A 178 10.53 -31.07 19.46
N LEU A 179 9.32 -30.59 19.31
CA LEU A 179 8.24 -30.93 20.23
C LEU A 179 7.89 -32.42 20.17
N ILE A 180 7.66 -32.97 18.97
CA ILE A 180 7.25 -34.37 18.84
C ILE A 180 8.30 -35.33 19.43
N THR A 181 9.61 -35.04 19.21
CA THR A 181 10.70 -35.88 19.76
C THR A 181 10.76 -35.91 21.28
N LYS A 182 10.20 -34.91 21.96
CA LYS A 182 10.10 -34.88 23.43
C LYS A 182 8.95 -35.75 23.96
N TYR A 183 7.96 -36.06 23.13
CA TYR A 183 6.78 -36.83 23.51
C TYR A 183 6.81 -38.28 23.02
N ILE A 184 7.62 -38.59 22.02
CA ILE A 184 7.87 -39.97 21.57
C ILE A 184 9.00 -40.56 22.46
N ARG A 185 8.59 -41.35 23.45
CA ARG A 185 9.51 -42.17 24.26
C ARG A 185 9.39 -43.65 23.92
#